data_dc5558afdf20df4d6a8178bde02ae50b
#
_entry.id   dc5558afdf20df4d6a8178bde02ae50b
#
_cell.length_a   1.000
_cell.length_b   1.000
_cell.length_c   1.000
_cell.angle_alpha   90.00
_cell.angle_beta   90.00
_cell.angle_gamma   90.00
#
_symmetry.space_group_name_H-M   'P 1'
#
loop_
_entity.id
_entity.type
_entity.pdbx_description
1 polymer ?
#
loop_
_entity_poly.entity_id
_entity_poly.type
_entity_poly.pdbx_seq_one_letter_code
_entity_poly.pdbx_strand_id
1 'polypeptide(L)'
;PGSDTKDMLKKQCAKTPYTLIMEDVYSKEGGNSGNPVIGPDYYKIGSELGKQLGEKRQKIGVVTNWKESKSDQDAIRGLKDSLKDSKSEIDWYCYRKKDQNIYEKVSKKDKVDAIVVLDPHALEELGEQSDEDSYQGADIYGIGSSVKAVVLLDNGNIQGLVVPDAYEIGYKSVGEMAQRLEHRFYRLKGHKTEIKVFDRDEFSLNDNLERFLYSYE
;
A
#
# COMPACT_ATOMS: atom_id res chain seq x y z
N PRO A 1 10.95 -8.07 -0.80
CA PRO A 1 12.27 -8.55 -1.18
C PRO A 1 12.35 -10.07 -1.08
N GLY A 2 13.04 -10.73 -2.03
CA GLY A 2 13.25 -12.18 -1.98
C GLY A 2 14.12 -12.61 -0.80
N SER A 3 14.28 -13.93 -0.60
CA SER A 3 15.11 -14.52 0.46
C SER A 3 16.53 -13.94 0.45
N ASP A 4 17.09 -13.73 -0.72
CA ASP A 4 18.46 -13.22 -0.91
C ASP A 4 18.63 -11.78 -0.39
N THR A 5 17.62 -10.93 -0.58
CA THR A 5 17.63 -9.56 -0.04
C THR A 5 17.57 -9.57 1.49
N LYS A 6 16.79 -10.48 2.09
CA LYS A 6 16.71 -10.64 3.54
C LYS A 6 18.06 -11.03 4.14
N ASP A 7 18.74 -11.99 3.54
CA ASP A 7 20.06 -12.44 4.01
C ASP A 7 21.15 -11.38 3.81
N MET A 8 21.08 -10.64 2.70
CA MET A 8 21.95 -9.49 2.46
C MET A 8 21.73 -8.41 3.52
N LEU A 9 20.48 -8.03 3.80
CA LEU A 9 20.14 -7.04 4.84
C LEU A 9 20.64 -7.47 6.21
N LYS A 10 20.44 -8.73 6.62
CA LYS A 10 20.95 -9.26 7.89
C LYS A 10 22.48 -9.12 7.97
N LYS A 11 23.21 -9.46 6.91
CA LYS A 11 24.67 -9.33 6.86
C LYS A 11 25.15 -7.88 6.93
N GLN A 12 24.44 -6.96 6.27
CA GLN A 12 24.80 -5.53 6.28
C GLN A 12 24.42 -4.87 7.61
N CYS A 13 23.24 -5.15 8.15
CA CYS A 13 22.83 -4.64 9.45
C CYS A 13 23.77 -5.05 10.57
N ALA A 14 24.33 -6.27 10.52
CA ALA A 14 25.32 -6.73 11.50
C ALA A 14 26.64 -5.97 11.46
N LYS A 15 26.96 -5.30 10.34
CA LYS A 15 28.22 -4.54 10.15
C LYS A 15 28.04 -3.03 10.39
N THR A 16 26.81 -2.54 10.41
CA THR A 16 26.51 -1.13 10.62
C THR A 16 26.19 -0.85 12.08
N PRO A 17 26.74 0.22 12.67
CA PRO A 17 26.49 0.54 14.09
C PRO A 17 25.03 0.95 14.35
N TYR A 18 24.34 1.46 13.32
CA TYR A 18 22.94 1.88 13.42
C TYR A 18 22.19 1.54 12.14
N THR A 19 21.00 0.97 12.27
CA THR A 19 20.15 0.61 11.15
C THR A 19 18.71 1.00 11.46
N LEU A 20 18.08 1.65 10.50
CA LEU A 20 16.68 2.01 10.50
C LEU A 20 16.07 1.52 9.19
N ILE A 21 14.85 1.02 9.24
CA ILE A 21 14.14 0.49 8.08
C ILE A 21 13.04 1.48 7.69
N MET A 22 13.04 1.88 6.43
CA MET A 22 11.95 2.66 5.85
C MET A 22 10.92 1.72 5.21
N GLU A 23 9.64 2.05 5.40
CA GLU A 23 8.49 1.26 4.98
C GLU A 23 8.37 -0.06 5.73
N ASP A 24 8.63 -1.19 5.08
CA ASP A 24 8.54 -2.50 5.69
C ASP A 24 9.58 -3.47 5.13
N VAL A 25 9.96 -4.45 5.94
CA VAL A 25 10.80 -5.57 5.51
C VAL A 25 10.00 -6.85 5.53
N TYR A 26 9.98 -7.51 4.41
CA TYR A 26 9.36 -8.82 4.28
C TYR A 26 9.92 -9.84 5.25
N SER A 27 9.11 -10.29 6.19
CA SER A 27 9.47 -11.35 7.11
C SER A 27 8.26 -12.24 7.36
N LYS A 28 8.38 -13.53 7.11
CA LYS A 28 7.36 -14.53 7.49
C LYS A 28 7.03 -14.49 8.99
N GLU A 29 8.03 -14.16 9.79
CA GLU A 29 7.95 -14.16 11.26
C GLU A 29 7.57 -12.79 11.84
N GLY A 30 7.27 -11.79 10.98
CA GLY A 30 6.94 -10.43 11.42
C GLY A 30 8.09 -9.71 12.15
N GLY A 31 9.30 -10.25 12.10
CA GLY A 31 10.45 -9.72 12.81
C GLY A 31 11.32 -8.84 11.92
N ASN A 32 11.48 -7.59 12.30
CA ASN A 32 12.38 -6.63 11.66
C ASN A 32 13.83 -6.77 12.16
N SER A 33 14.26 -7.96 12.54
CA SER A 33 15.59 -8.20 13.15
C SER A 33 15.91 -7.26 14.33
N GLY A 34 14.91 -6.75 15.05
CA GLY A 34 15.07 -5.80 16.15
C GLY A 34 15.31 -4.34 15.72
N ASN A 35 15.36 -4.05 14.43
CA ASN A 35 15.55 -2.69 13.93
C ASN A 35 14.23 -1.91 13.95
N PRO A 36 14.26 -0.60 14.27
CA PRO A 36 13.07 0.26 14.19
C PRO A 36 12.61 0.44 12.74
N VAL A 37 11.31 0.52 12.54
CA VAL A 37 10.68 0.72 11.24
C VAL A 37 9.93 2.05 11.24
N ILE A 38 10.12 2.84 10.20
CA ILE A 38 9.34 4.04 9.92
C ILE A 38 8.59 3.81 8.62
N GLY A 39 7.28 3.83 8.68
CA GLY A 39 6.44 3.55 7.51
C GLY A 39 4.96 3.76 7.80
N PRO A 40 4.08 3.59 6.80
CA PRO A 40 2.66 3.81 6.96
C PRO A 40 2.04 2.76 7.87
N ASP A 41 0.87 3.08 8.40
CA ASP A 41 0.05 2.11 9.11
C ASP A 41 -0.77 1.29 8.11
N TYR A 42 -0.29 0.11 7.75
CA TYR A 42 -0.96 -0.76 6.78
C TYR A 42 -2.36 -1.21 7.23
N TYR A 43 -2.60 -1.37 8.53
CA TYR A 43 -3.94 -1.61 9.03
C TYR A 43 -4.87 -0.43 8.72
N LYS A 44 -4.42 0.80 8.96
CA LYS A 44 -5.16 2.02 8.64
C LYS A 44 -5.41 2.13 7.14
N ILE A 45 -4.41 1.81 6.30
CA ILE A 45 -4.57 1.77 4.83
C ILE A 45 -5.71 0.83 4.44
N GLY A 46 -5.70 -0.40 4.92
CA GLY A 46 -6.78 -1.36 4.62
C GLY A 46 -8.14 -0.90 5.11
N SER A 47 -8.18 -0.30 6.31
CA SER A 47 -9.43 0.26 6.86
C SER A 47 -9.98 1.41 6.00
N GLU A 48 -9.13 2.33 5.53
CA GLU A 48 -9.57 3.43 4.67
C GLU A 48 -10.04 2.94 3.29
N LEU A 49 -9.32 1.98 2.68
CA LEU A 49 -9.80 1.34 1.45
C LEU A 49 -11.18 0.71 1.62
N GLY A 50 -11.42 0.04 2.74
CA GLY A 50 -12.75 -0.53 3.02
C GLY A 50 -13.84 0.51 3.24
N LYS A 51 -13.52 1.67 3.81
CA LYS A 51 -14.47 2.79 3.95
C LYS A 51 -14.84 3.39 2.59
N GLN A 52 -13.89 3.50 1.67
CA GLN A 52 -14.15 3.98 0.30
C GLN A 52 -15.15 3.08 -0.46
N LEU A 53 -15.21 1.78 -0.16
CA LEU A 53 -16.19 0.88 -0.76
C LEU A 53 -17.64 1.19 -0.33
N GLY A 54 -17.83 1.94 0.75
CA GLY A 54 -19.13 2.37 1.24
C GLY A 54 -19.90 1.28 1.98
N GLU A 55 -21.20 1.57 2.24
CA GLU A 55 -22.05 0.74 3.12
C GLU A 55 -22.82 -0.37 2.38
N LYS A 56 -22.81 -0.38 1.06
CA LYS A 56 -23.50 -1.40 0.28
C LYS A 56 -22.79 -2.74 0.40
N ARG A 57 -23.56 -3.81 0.53
CA ARG A 57 -23.01 -5.16 0.47
C ARG A 57 -22.37 -5.41 -0.91
N GLN A 58 -21.10 -5.82 -0.91
CA GLN A 58 -20.31 -6.05 -2.12
C GLN A 58 -19.53 -7.35 -2.03
N LYS A 59 -19.26 -7.95 -3.18
CA LYS A 59 -18.23 -8.97 -3.35
C LYS A 59 -16.93 -8.30 -3.75
N ILE A 60 -15.85 -8.66 -3.08
CA ILE A 60 -14.57 -7.98 -3.20
C ILE A 60 -13.48 -8.96 -3.60
N GLY A 61 -12.72 -8.59 -4.64
CA GLY A 61 -11.45 -9.23 -4.96
C GLY A 61 -10.29 -8.49 -4.29
N VAL A 62 -9.30 -9.21 -3.79
CA VAL A 62 -8.11 -8.59 -3.20
C VAL A 62 -6.86 -9.02 -3.96
N VAL A 63 -6.09 -8.05 -4.43
CA VAL A 63 -4.80 -8.26 -5.10
C VAL A 63 -3.67 -7.80 -4.20
N THR A 64 -2.72 -8.68 -3.94
CA THR A 64 -1.55 -8.40 -3.13
C THR A 64 -0.26 -8.88 -3.80
N ASN A 65 0.88 -8.36 -3.37
CA ASN A 65 2.17 -8.75 -3.91
C ASN A 65 2.64 -10.12 -3.36
N TRP A 66 2.45 -10.34 -2.06
CA TRP A 66 2.99 -11.52 -1.39
C TRP A 66 2.07 -12.01 -0.27
N LYS A 67 1.64 -13.27 -0.36
CA LYS A 67 0.70 -13.88 0.58
C LYS A 67 1.11 -13.80 2.06
N GLU A 68 2.40 -13.81 2.33
CA GLU A 68 2.96 -13.88 3.69
C GLU A 68 3.54 -12.54 4.17
N SER A 69 3.36 -11.44 3.41
CA SER A 69 3.78 -10.11 3.84
C SER A 69 3.01 -9.68 5.09
N LYS A 70 3.73 -9.17 6.08
CA LYS A 70 3.11 -8.64 7.29
C LYS A 70 2.28 -7.39 6.99
N SER A 71 2.76 -6.52 6.12
CA SER A 71 2.04 -5.34 5.66
C SER A 71 0.74 -5.70 4.95
N ASP A 72 0.78 -6.67 4.03
CA ASP A 72 -0.44 -7.16 3.37
C ASP A 72 -1.44 -7.78 4.36
N GLN A 73 -0.95 -8.56 5.32
CA GLN A 73 -1.81 -9.16 6.35
C GLN A 73 -2.47 -8.09 7.22
N ASP A 74 -1.74 -7.05 7.63
CA ASP A 74 -2.29 -5.95 8.41
C ASP A 74 -3.29 -5.13 7.60
N ALA A 75 -3.02 -4.85 6.31
CA ALA A 75 -3.95 -4.18 5.41
C ALA A 75 -5.23 -5.02 5.18
N ILE A 76 -5.09 -6.30 4.91
CA ILE A 76 -6.25 -7.21 4.78
C ILE A 76 -7.08 -7.26 6.08
N ARG A 77 -6.43 -7.23 7.24
CA ARG A 77 -7.13 -7.19 8.52
C ARG A 77 -7.92 -5.89 8.68
N GLY A 78 -7.30 -4.74 8.39
CA GLY A 78 -7.97 -3.44 8.41
C GLY A 78 -9.16 -3.37 7.45
N LEU A 79 -8.98 -3.88 6.24
CA LEU A 79 -10.05 -4.01 5.25
C LEU A 79 -11.21 -4.88 5.78
N LYS A 80 -10.93 -6.07 6.28
CA LYS A 80 -11.96 -6.96 6.83
C LYS A 80 -12.73 -6.33 7.99
N ASP A 81 -12.03 -5.60 8.86
CA ASP A 81 -12.66 -4.97 10.01
C ASP A 81 -13.61 -3.85 9.58
N SER A 82 -13.26 -3.07 8.55
CA SER A 82 -14.12 -2.00 8.02
C SER A 82 -15.34 -2.53 7.23
N LEU A 83 -15.28 -3.75 6.71
CA LEU A 83 -16.37 -4.36 5.94
C LEU A 83 -17.44 -5.05 6.80
N LYS A 84 -17.25 -5.14 8.12
CA LYS A 84 -18.19 -5.88 9.00
C LYS A 84 -19.60 -5.32 8.96
N ASP A 85 -19.73 -4.00 8.93
CA ASP A 85 -21.04 -3.33 9.00
C ASP A 85 -21.81 -3.41 7.68
N SER A 86 -21.10 -3.36 6.54
CA SER A 86 -21.70 -3.48 5.19
C SER A 86 -22.10 -4.90 4.82
N LYS A 87 -21.68 -5.91 5.60
CA LYS A 87 -21.82 -7.34 5.26
C LYS A 87 -21.20 -7.72 3.93
N SER A 88 -20.22 -6.94 3.47
CA SER A 88 -19.42 -7.25 2.29
C SER A 88 -18.46 -8.39 2.58
N GLU A 89 -18.12 -9.14 1.54
CA GLU A 89 -17.28 -10.33 1.68
C GLU A 89 -16.14 -10.33 0.66
N ILE A 90 -14.98 -10.82 1.09
CA ILE A 90 -13.86 -11.03 0.18
C ILE A 90 -14.05 -12.39 -0.48
N ASP A 91 -14.35 -12.38 -1.78
CA ASP A 91 -14.66 -13.56 -2.57
C ASP A 91 -13.39 -14.32 -2.98
N TRP A 92 -12.35 -13.57 -3.39
CA TRP A 92 -11.08 -14.17 -3.77
C TRP A 92 -9.87 -13.30 -3.46
N TYR A 93 -8.70 -13.96 -3.42
CA TYR A 93 -7.38 -13.33 -3.35
C TYR A 93 -6.58 -13.67 -4.59
N CYS A 94 -5.82 -12.70 -5.08
CA CYS A 94 -4.86 -12.88 -6.16
C CYS A 94 -3.49 -12.34 -5.73
N TYR A 95 -2.46 -13.15 -5.90
CA TYR A 95 -1.10 -12.80 -5.50
C TYR A 95 -0.26 -12.49 -6.74
N ARG A 96 0.30 -11.27 -6.79
CA ARG A 96 1.22 -10.89 -7.84
C ARG A 96 2.55 -11.61 -7.65
N LYS A 97 3.02 -12.30 -8.69
CA LYS A 97 4.37 -12.88 -8.77
C LYS A 97 5.19 -12.07 -9.77
N LYS A 98 6.52 -12.01 -9.56
CA LYS A 98 7.43 -11.13 -10.27
C LYS A 98 7.36 -11.21 -11.81
N ASP A 99 7.07 -12.36 -12.36
CA ASP A 99 7.11 -12.61 -13.82
C ASP A 99 5.73 -13.00 -14.38
N GLN A 100 4.64 -12.56 -13.75
CA GLN A 100 3.29 -12.89 -14.18
C GLN A 100 2.47 -11.63 -14.39
N ASN A 101 1.80 -11.56 -15.54
CA ASN A 101 0.83 -10.54 -15.86
C ASN A 101 -0.35 -10.66 -14.88
N ILE A 102 -0.58 -9.62 -14.07
CA ILE A 102 -1.63 -9.62 -13.07
C ILE A 102 -3.01 -9.44 -13.71
N TYR A 103 -3.10 -8.70 -14.82
CA TYR A 103 -4.33 -8.53 -15.59
C TYR A 103 -4.92 -9.86 -16.03
N GLU A 104 -4.11 -10.72 -16.69
CA GLU A 104 -4.57 -12.03 -17.13
C GLU A 104 -5.07 -12.92 -16.00
N LYS A 105 -4.52 -12.77 -14.80
CA LYS A 105 -4.95 -13.53 -13.64
C LYS A 105 -6.28 -13.03 -13.09
N VAL A 106 -6.42 -11.73 -12.98
CA VAL A 106 -7.61 -11.10 -12.42
C VAL A 106 -8.79 -11.27 -13.37
N SER A 107 -8.57 -11.13 -14.69
CA SER A 107 -9.61 -11.31 -15.71
C SER A 107 -10.20 -12.74 -15.75
N LYS A 108 -9.50 -13.72 -15.19
CA LYS A 108 -9.98 -15.13 -15.07
C LYS A 108 -10.69 -15.42 -13.76
N LYS A 109 -10.80 -14.44 -12.87
CA LYS A 109 -11.48 -14.59 -11.58
C LYS A 109 -12.98 -14.39 -11.71
N ASP A 110 -13.70 -14.93 -10.73
CA ASP A 110 -15.13 -14.73 -10.64
C ASP A 110 -15.48 -13.26 -10.51
N LYS A 111 -16.66 -12.88 -11.01
CA LYS A 111 -17.16 -11.52 -10.96
C LYS A 111 -17.26 -11.02 -9.52
N VAL A 112 -16.72 -9.82 -9.30
CA VAL A 112 -16.84 -9.06 -8.06
C VAL A 112 -17.35 -7.66 -8.34
N ASP A 113 -17.80 -6.95 -7.32
CA ASP A 113 -18.26 -5.57 -7.42
C ASP A 113 -17.10 -4.59 -7.31
N ALA A 114 -16.05 -4.94 -6.54
CA ALA A 114 -14.88 -4.13 -6.37
C ALA A 114 -13.59 -4.96 -6.25
N ILE A 115 -12.46 -4.38 -6.66
CA ILE A 115 -11.12 -4.96 -6.54
C ILE A 115 -10.26 -4.02 -5.69
N VAL A 116 -9.77 -4.52 -4.57
CA VAL A 116 -8.84 -3.80 -3.69
C VAL A 116 -7.42 -4.26 -3.96
N VAL A 117 -6.55 -3.34 -4.38
CA VAL A 117 -5.18 -3.63 -4.81
C VAL A 117 -4.19 -3.08 -3.80
N LEU A 118 -3.48 -3.96 -3.10
CA LEU A 118 -2.51 -3.64 -2.05
C LEU A 118 -1.05 -3.58 -2.57
N ASP A 119 -0.84 -3.81 -3.85
CA ASP A 119 0.47 -3.68 -4.51
C ASP A 119 0.43 -2.51 -5.49
N PRO A 120 1.28 -1.46 -5.31
CA PRO A 120 1.27 -0.28 -6.19
C PRO A 120 1.52 -0.57 -7.67
N HIS A 121 2.39 -1.52 -7.98
CA HIS A 121 2.65 -1.90 -9.37
C HIS A 121 1.49 -2.67 -10.00
N ALA A 122 0.82 -3.53 -9.20
CA ALA A 122 -0.39 -4.19 -9.66
C ALA A 122 -1.52 -3.19 -9.89
N LEU A 123 -1.64 -2.16 -9.05
CA LEU A 123 -2.62 -1.09 -9.24
C LEU A 123 -2.43 -0.37 -10.59
N GLU A 124 -1.19 0.01 -10.89
CA GLU A 124 -0.87 0.65 -12.16
C GLU A 124 -1.15 -0.25 -13.36
N GLU A 125 -0.77 -1.54 -13.29
CA GLU A 125 -1.00 -2.50 -14.36
C GLU A 125 -2.51 -2.76 -14.60
N LEU A 126 -3.28 -2.92 -13.54
CA LEU A 126 -4.72 -3.13 -13.63
C LEU A 126 -5.45 -1.87 -14.08
N GLY A 127 -5.07 -0.70 -13.58
CA GLY A 127 -5.68 0.58 -13.97
C GLY A 127 -5.43 0.94 -15.44
N GLU A 128 -4.24 0.66 -15.98
CA GLU A 128 -3.94 0.88 -17.40
C GLU A 128 -4.77 0.01 -18.36
N GLN A 129 -5.16 -1.18 -17.91
CA GLN A 129 -5.98 -2.11 -18.67
C GLN A 129 -7.47 -1.96 -18.35
N SER A 130 -7.81 -0.98 -17.50
CA SER A 130 -9.19 -0.74 -17.11
C SER A 130 -9.91 0.09 -18.17
N ASP A 131 -11.01 -0.46 -18.69
CA ASP A 131 -12.03 0.20 -19.50
C ASP A 131 -13.42 -0.15 -18.93
N GLU A 132 -14.49 0.38 -19.50
CA GLU A 132 -15.86 0.19 -18.99
C GLU A 132 -16.28 -1.29 -18.87
N ASP A 133 -15.70 -2.17 -19.67
CA ASP A 133 -16.01 -3.61 -19.70
C ASP A 133 -14.97 -4.45 -18.95
N SER A 134 -13.85 -3.86 -18.56
CA SER A 134 -12.78 -4.57 -17.87
C SER A 134 -13.22 -5.08 -16.51
N TYR A 135 -12.69 -6.22 -16.14
CA TYR A 135 -13.02 -6.89 -14.87
C TYR A 135 -14.51 -7.05 -14.62
N GLN A 136 -15.32 -7.13 -15.69
CA GLN A 136 -16.77 -7.26 -15.66
C GLN A 136 -17.47 -6.08 -14.93
N GLY A 137 -16.87 -4.88 -15.04
CA GLY A 137 -17.39 -3.65 -14.44
C GLY A 137 -17.09 -3.49 -12.96
N ALA A 138 -16.06 -4.14 -12.44
CA ALA A 138 -15.64 -3.97 -11.05
C ALA A 138 -14.88 -2.66 -10.84
N ASP A 139 -15.23 -1.92 -9.80
CA ASP A 139 -14.51 -0.73 -9.35
C ASP A 139 -13.13 -1.09 -8.77
N ILE A 140 -12.10 -0.28 -9.03
CA ILE A 140 -10.74 -0.52 -8.56
C ILE A 140 -10.35 0.51 -7.51
N TYR A 141 -9.88 0.03 -6.37
CA TYR A 141 -9.34 0.83 -5.25
C TYR A 141 -7.96 0.32 -4.88
N GLY A 142 -7.04 1.18 -4.47
CA GLY A 142 -5.74 0.64 -4.08
C GLY A 142 -4.76 1.61 -3.44
N ILE A 143 -3.53 1.13 -3.28
CA ILE A 143 -2.39 1.86 -2.73
C ILE A 143 -1.50 2.31 -3.89
N GLY A 144 -1.10 3.57 -3.89
CA GLY A 144 -0.12 4.08 -4.84
C GLY A 144 0.38 5.46 -4.46
N SER A 145 1.60 5.80 -4.87
CA SER A 145 2.20 7.12 -4.65
C SER A 145 2.84 7.70 -5.91
N SER A 146 2.68 7.03 -7.05
CA SER A 146 3.24 7.48 -8.31
C SER A 146 2.32 8.47 -9.02
N VAL A 147 2.91 9.33 -9.86
CA VAL A 147 2.15 10.21 -10.77
C VAL A 147 1.19 9.40 -11.64
N LYS A 148 1.60 8.19 -12.06
CA LYS A 148 0.77 7.30 -12.86
C LYS A 148 -0.50 6.87 -12.12
N ALA A 149 -0.40 6.46 -10.86
CA ALA A 149 -1.57 6.10 -10.05
C ALA A 149 -2.55 7.28 -9.91
N VAL A 150 -2.02 8.49 -9.76
CA VAL A 150 -2.80 9.73 -9.71
C VAL A 150 -3.53 10.00 -11.03
N VAL A 151 -2.84 9.85 -12.17
CA VAL A 151 -3.45 10.00 -13.49
C VAL A 151 -4.56 8.96 -13.73
N LEU A 152 -4.38 7.73 -13.26
CA LEU A 152 -5.41 6.70 -13.34
C LEU A 152 -6.65 7.03 -12.51
N LEU A 153 -6.48 7.68 -11.36
CA LEU A 153 -7.60 8.17 -10.54
C LEU A 153 -8.34 9.32 -11.26
N ASP A 154 -7.60 10.30 -11.77
CA ASP A 154 -8.17 11.45 -12.49
C ASP A 154 -8.96 11.02 -13.75
N ASN A 155 -8.42 10.07 -14.50
CA ASN A 155 -9.09 9.51 -15.68
C ASN A 155 -10.28 8.59 -15.33
N GLY A 156 -10.45 8.21 -14.06
CA GLY A 156 -11.51 7.29 -13.61
C GLY A 156 -11.25 5.82 -13.91
N ASN A 157 -10.01 5.46 -14.22
CA ASN A 157 -9.59 4.06 -14.35
C ASN A 157 -9.56 3.35 -12.99
N ILE A 158 -9.36 4.11 -11.91
CA ILE A 158 -9.51 3.67 -10.53
C ILE A 158 -10.42 4.65 -9.79
N GLN A 159 -11.14 4.18 -8.77
CA GLN A 159 -12.15 4.96 -8.06
C GLN A 159 -11.62 5.52 -6.74
N GLY A 160 -10.60 4.90 -6.17
CA GLY A 160 -10.01 5.36 -4.92
C GLY A 160 -8.55 5.01 -4.76
N LEU A 161 -7.81 5.91 -4.12
CA LEU A 161 -6.37 5.82 -3.92
C LEU A 161 -6.00 6.18 -2.49
N VAL A 162 -5.27 5.30 -1.82
CA VAL A 162 -4.62 5.59 -0.54
C VAL A 162 -3.13 5.79 -0.78
N VAL A 163 -2.64 6.94 -0.37
CA VAL A 163 -1.25 7.39 -0.63
C VAL A 163 -0.48 7.48 0.69
N PRO A 164 0.55 6.65 0.91
CA PRO A 164 1.50 6.84 2.01
C PRO A 164 2.28 8.14 1.88
N ASP A 165 2.50 8.85 3.00
CA ASP A 165 3.29 10.08 2.99
C ASP A 165 4.79 9.75 2.96
N ALA A 166 5.35 9.68 1.75
CA ALA A 166 6.76 9.37 1.53
C ALA A 166 7.70 10.46 2.08
N TYR A 167 7.27 11.73 2.04
CA TYR A 167 8.03 12.83 2.62
C TYR A 167 8.17 12.64 4.14
N GLU A 168 7.07 12.34 4.83
CA GLU A 168 7.10 12.11 6.28
C GLU A 168 7.97 10.91 6.65
N ILE A 169 7.93 9.82 5.87
CA ILE A 169 8.81 8.65 6.05
C ILE A 169 10.28 9.08 5.99
N GLY A 170 10.66 9.81 4.94
CA GLY A 170 12.02 10.33 4.77
C GLY A 170 12.43 11.28 5.88
N TYR A 171 11.60 12.27 6.20
CA TYR A 171 11.86 13.26 7.23
C TYR A 171 12.07 12.64 8.61
N LYS A 172 11.17 11.77 9.04
CA LYS A 172 11.30 11.05 10.32
C LYS A 172 12.52 10.15 10.35
N SER A 173 12.84 9.49 9.22
CA SER A 173 14.00 8.61 9.13
C SER A 173 15.32 9.37 9.31
N VAL A 174 15.47 10.49 8.63
CA VAL A 174 16.64 11.37 8.78
C VAL A 174 16.71 11.94 10.20
N GLY A 175 15.57 12.38 10.76
CA GLY A 175 15.50 12.92 12.11
C GLY A 175 15.94 11.91 13.18
N GLU A 176 15.46 10.67 13.11
CA GLU A 176 15.87 9.60 14.03
C GLU A 176 17.37 9.30 13.94
N MET A 177 17.91 9.26 12.71
CA MET A 177 19.34 9.03 12.51
C MET A 177 20.19 10.20 13.02
N ALA A 178 19.76 11.45 12.80
CA ALA A 178 20.42 12.65 13.33
C ALA A 178 20.45 12.61 14.87
N GLN A 179 19.32 12.36 15.53
CA GLN A 179 19.24 12.22 16.98
C GLN A 179 20.19 11.13 17.52
N ARG A 180 20.31 10.00 16.79
CA ARG A 180 21.23 8.93 17.18
C ARG A 180 22.69 9.32 17.03
N LEU A 181 23.04 10.10 16.03
CA LEU A 181 24.41 10.59 15.82
C LEU A 181 24.81 11.66 16.82
N GLU A 182 23.89 12.56 17.16
CA GLU A 182 24.13 13.66 18.12
C GLU A 182 24.13 13.18 19.59
N HIS A 183 23.32 12.17 19.90
CA HIS A 183 23.12 11.70 21.26
C HIS A 183 23.53 10.24 21.44
N ARG A 184 24.66 10.00 22.03
CA ARG A 184 25.27 8.65 22.21
C ARG A 184 24.31 7.59 22.79
N PHE A 185 23.42 7.98 23.69
CA PHE A 185 22.49 7.07 24.37
C PHE A 185 21.08 7.05 23.75
N TYR A 186 20.85 7.83 22.70
CA TYR A 186 19.57 7.80 22.00
C TYR A 186 19.34 6.45 21.35
N ARG A 187 18.15 5.91 21.53
CA ARG A 187 17.72 4.66 20.87
C ARG A 187 16.80 5.03 19.71
N LEU A 188 17.13 4.58 18.51
CA LEU A 188 16.28 4.73 17.35
C LEU A 188 14.88 4.20 17.60
N LYS A 189 13.85 4.93 17.16
CA LYS A 189 12.44 4.59 17.34
C LYS A 189 11.79 4.31 16.00
N GLY A 190 10.85 3.38 15.99
CA GLY A 190 9.93 3.21 14.86
C GLY A 190 8.77 4.20 14.96
N HIS A 191 8.28 4.64 13.80
CA HIS A 191 7.12 5.55 13.70
C HIS A 191 6.13 5.07 12.65
N LYS A 192 4.85 5.23 12.95
CA LYS A 192 3.81 5.18 11.94
C LYS A 192 3.68 6.56 11.30
N THR A 193 3.59 6.60 9.98
CA THR A 193 3.43 7.82 9.22
C THR A 193 2.00 7.98 8.72
N GLU A 194 1.65 9.21 8.39
CA GLU A 194 0.32 9.53 7.88
C GLU A 194 0.09 8.95 6.48
N ILE A 195 -1.18 8.84 6.14
CA ILE A 195 -1.67 8.46 4.82
C ILE A 195 -2.68 9.50 4.36
N LYS A 196 -2.75 9.70 3.06
CA LYS A 196 -3.78 10.51 2.41
C LYS A 196 -4.73 9.61 1.67
N VAL A 197 -6.01 9.94 1.67
CA VAL A 197 -7.06 9.17 1.01
C VAL A 197 -7.67 10.08 -0.04
N PHE A 198 -7.73 9.59 -1.27
CA PHE A 198 -8.32 10.32 -2.39
C PHE A 198 -9.38 9.44 -3.04
N ASP A 199 -10.53 10.01 -3.28
CA ASP A 199 -11.49 9.48 -4.21
C ASP A 199 -11.50 10.35 -5.50
N ARG A 200 -12.16 9.87 -6.52
CA ARG A 200 -12.23 10.56 -7.80
C ARG A 200 -12.89 11.93 -7.68
N ASP A 201 -13.93 12.04 -6.85
CA ASP A 201 -14.73 13.27 -6.75
C ASP A 201 -13.95 14.35 -5.97
N GLU A 202 -13.23 13.98 -4.94
CA GLU A 202 -12.37 14.89 -4.17
C GLU A 202 -11.15 15.34 -4.99
N PHE A 203 -10.66 14.50 -5.88
CA PHE A 203 -9.45 14.77 -6.65
C PHE A 203 -9.68 15.78 -7.77
N SER A 204 -10.81 15.72 -8.46
CA SER A 204 -11.17 16.65 -9.54
C SER A 204 -11.51 18.07 -9.05
N LEU A 205 -11.74 18.26 -7.76
CA LEU A 205 -12.17 19.52 -7.16
C LEU A 205 -11.07 20.26 -6.38
N ASN A 206 -9.86 19.70 -6.24
CA ASN A 206 -8.90 20.20 -5.27
C ASN A 206 -7.56 20.61 -5.89
N ASP A 207 -7.13 21.87 -5.62
CA ASP A 207 -5.76 22.40 -5.81
C ASP A 207 -4.65 21.53 -5.15
N ASN A 208 -5.03 20.50 -4.42
CA ASN A 208 -4.14 19.52 -3.79
C ASN A 208 -3.42 18.61 -4.80
N LEU A 209 -3.95 18.44 -6.02
CA LEU A 209 -3.25 17.69 -7.06
C LEU A 209 -1.94 18.38 -7.44
N GLU A 210 -1.97 19.68 -7.67
CA GLU A 210 -0.76 20.46 -7.96
C GLU A 210 0.25 20.33 -6.82
N ARG A 211 -0.19 20.49 -5.57
CA ARG A 211 0.68 20.29 -4.40
C ARG A 211 1.23 18.88 -4.28
N PHE A 212 0.46 17.86 -4.67
CA PHE A 212 0.96 16.49 -4.67
C PHE A 212 1.98 16.26 -5.78
N LEU A 213 1.72 16.75 -6.99
CA LEU A 213 2.63 16.61 -8.14
C LEU A 213 3.91 17.43 -7.98
N TYR A 214 3.83 18.64 -7.42
CA TYR A 214 4.96 19.56 -7.27
C TYR A 214 5.67 19.49 -5.90
N SER A 215 5.17 18.72 -4.94
CA SER A 215 5.87 18.50 -3.66
C SER A 215 7.04 17.52 -3.78
N TYR A 216 7.28 16.98 -4.97
CA TYR A 216 8.41 16.09 -5.27
C TYR A 216 9.47 16.74 -6.17
N GLU A 217 9.35 18.05 -6.48
CA GLU A 217 10.43 18.85 -7.05
C GLU A 217 11.19 19.61 -5.93
#